data_462609139c35bb8503f0d541647ef99b
#
_entry.id   462609139c35bb8503f0d541647ef99b
#
_cell.length_a   1.000
_cell.length_b   1.000
_cell.length_c   1.000
_cell.angle_alpha   90.00
_cell.angle_beta   90.00
_cell.angle_gamma   90.00
#
_symmetry.space_group_name_H-M   'P 1'
#
loop_
_entity.id
_entity.type
_entity.pdbx_description
1 polymer ?
#
loop_
_entity_poly.entity_id
_entity_poly.type
_entity_poly.pdbx_seq_one_letter_code
_entity_poly.pdbx_strand_id
1 'polypeptide(L)'
;MNILENIKYYAATSESRIAIKSGDSVLTYKQLEEYSNRLAAWINRNLSSNKVPIVVYGHKNPYMIVCFLACVKSGRAYCPQDISIPDTRVMDTAECVNPEVIFKVEGDMDFDGYNVKNLDSIKKIIEEEQEEYCPEWATKPEDVYYILFTSGSTGKPKGVKITFDCLNNYLDWSVNLGSSKQYKEGKNFVNQAPFSFDLSVMDLYTSLACGGTLHTMTKKMQEDYNAMFEHFKQSDINVWVSTPSFADMCLSDRKFSGELIPNLEVFLFCGEVLTTATVSKLHQRFPKAKVINTYGPTESTVAVTDVEITPELLENIMSQGKSLPVGHEKKGTIIEIHGEQGEILEEGQQGEIIIIGDTVSTGYYKRDDLTKKAFFQCERNGIKYRAYHTGDAGYLKEGQLFYNGRIDLQVKLHGYRIEVEDIENNMLRLPQISHAVVLPNMKDGKVKSLTAFVTGDKGEKSDLEFSRQIKTELKEILPAYMVPKKIKYVDNIPMNSNGKADRKYLGGLL
;
A
#
# COMPACT_ATOMS: atom_id res chain seq x y z
N MET A 1 -4.11 21.00 -4.05
CA MET A 1 -5.39 20.39 -4.50
C MET A 1 -6.27 20.14 -3.28
N ASN A 2 -7.59 20.08 -3.40
CA ASN A 2 -8.47 19.63 -2.31
C ASN A 2 -9.38 18.52 -2.86
N ILE A 3 -9.14 17.28 -2.45
CA ILE A 3 -9.85 16.11 -3.00
C ILE A 3 -11.37 16.18 -2.71
N LEU A 4 -11.80 16.67 -1.55
CA LEU A 4 -13.21 16.76 -1.21
C LEU A 4 -13.93 17.77 -2.11
N GLU A 5 -13.31 18.92 -2.40
CA GLU A 5 -13.85 19.91 -3.33
C GLU A 5 -13.89 19.38 -4.78
N ASN A 6 -12.90 18.58 -5.20
CA ASN A 6 -12.92 17.96 -6.52
C ASN A 6 -14.08 16.97 -6.67
N ILE A 7 -14.30 16.10 -5.69
CA ILE A 7 -15.44 15.15 -5.70
C ILE A 7 -16.76 15.91 -5.76
N LYS A 8 -16.93 16.95 -4.93
CA LYS A 8 -18.10 17.82 -4.93
C LYS A 8 -18.31 18.52 -6.30
N TYR A 9 -17.22 19.00 -6.90
CA TYR A 9 -17.27 19.62 -8.23
C TYR A 9 -17.80 18.65 -9.29
N TYR A 10 -17.26 17.42 -9.35
CA TYR A 10 -17.73 16.40 -10.31
C TYR A 10 -19.14 15.90 -10.00
N ALA A 11 -19.53 15.84 -8.75
CA ALA A 11 -20.90 15.53 -8.35
C ALA A 11 -21.91 16.56 -8.88
N ALA A 12 -21.54 17.84 -8.89
CA ALA A 12 -22.37 18.95 -9.37
C ALA A 12 -22.36 19.12 -10.90
N THR A 13 -21.21 18.87 -11.55
CA THR A 13 -21.03 19.15 -13.00
C THR A 13 -21.19 17.93 -13.90
N SER A 14 -21.16 16.73 -13.34
CA SER A 14 -21.16 15.45 -14.08
C SER A 14 -21.92 14.38 -13.28
N GLU A 15 -23.16 14.64 -12.91
CA GLU A 15 -23.98 13.83 -11.99
C GLU A 15 -24.04 12.33 -12.33
N SER A 16 -24.14 11.98 -13.62
CA SER A 16 -24.23 10.60 -14.11
C SER A 16 -22.86 9.91 -14.27
N ARG A 17 -21.75 10.66 -14.08
CA ARG A 17 -20.40 10.09 -14.23
C ARG A 17 -20.14 9.06 -13.14
N ILE A 18 -19.71 7.88 -13.56
CA ILE A 18 -19.37 6.80 -12.63
C ILE A 18 -18.06 7.17 -11.92
N ALA A 19 -18.06 7.18 -10.60
CA ALA A 19 -16.88 7.33 -9.78
C ALA A 19 -16.21 5.98 -9.51
N ILE A 20 -17.03 4.94 -9.23
CA ILE A 20 -16.53 3.62 -8.83
C ILE A 20 -17.39 2.54 -9.45
N LYS A 21 -16.73 1.48 -9.96
CA LYS A 21 -17.37 0.26 -10.45
C LYS A 21 -16.68 -0.97 -9.87
N SER A 22 -17.47 -1.82 -9.21
CA SER A 22 -17.02 -3.09 -8.61
C SER A 22 -17.99 -4.20 -9.01
N GLY A 23 -17.65 -4.99 -10.02
CA GLY A 23 -18.60 -5.93 -10.62
C GLY A 23 -19.85 -5.22 -11.12
N ASP A 24 -21.02 -5.63 -10.63
CA ASP A 24 -22.33 -5.01 -10.95
C ASP A 24 -22.65 -3.80 -10.07
N SER A 25 -21.87 -3.55 -9.02
CA SER A 25 -22.07 -2.43 -8.11
C SER A 25 -21.43 -1.17 -8.66
N VAL A 26 -22.20 -0.10 -8.80
CA VAL A 26 -21.77 1.18 -9.39
C VAL A 26 -22.20 2.33 -8.50
N LEU A 27 -21.33 3.31 -8.29
CA LEU A 27 -21.66 4.60 -7.70
C LEU A 27 -21.22 5.74 -8.63
N THR A 28 -22.14 6.70 -8.87
CA THR A 28 -21.81 7.96 -9.53
C THR A 28 -21.16 8.94 -8.55
N TYR A 29 -20.52 10.00 -9.07
CA TYR A 29 -19.99 11.08 -8.24
C TYR A 29 -21.10 11.73 -7.38
N LYS A 30 -22.29 11.91 -7.94
CA LYS A 30 -23.45 12.43 -7.20
C LYS A 30 -23.82 11.54 -6.02
N GLN A 31 -23.97 10.23 -6.26
CA GLN A 31 -24.28 9.27 -5.20
C GLN A 31 -23.18 9.20 -4.14
N LEU A 32 -21.92 9.22 -4.57
CA LEU A 32 -20.77 9.20 -3.66
C LEU A 32 -20.77 10.42 -2.74
N GLU A 33 -21.03 11.62 -3.30
CA GLU A 33 -21.12 12.88 -2.56
C GLU A 33 -22.30 12.86 -1.58
N GLU A 34 -23.50 12.56 -2.06
CA GLU A 34 -24.73 12.54 -1.25
C GLU A 34 -24.66 11.51 -0.12
N TYR A 35 -24.25 10.28 -0.43
CA TYR A 35 -24.21 9.20 0.56
C TYR A 35 -23.16 9.45 1.65
N SER A 36 -21.98 9.95 1.26
CA SER A 36 -20.95 10.30 2.23
C SER A 36 -21.32 11.52 3.09
N ASN A 37 -22.06 12.49 2.55
CA ASN A 37 -22.56 13.63 3.31
C ASN A 37 -23.57 13.19 4.38
N ARG A 38 -24.55 12.37 4.01
CA ARG A 38 -25.56 11.85 4.95
C ARG A 38 -24.92 10.99 6.05
N LEU A 39 -24.03 10.09 5.67
CA LEU A 39 -23.33 9.28 6.65
C LEU A 39 -22.42 10.12 7.57
N ALA A 40 -21.79 11.19 7.07
CA ALA A 40 -21.01 12.13 7.88
C ALA A 40 -21.88 12.90 8.89
N ALA A 41 -23.07 13.33 8.49
CA ALA A 41 -24.04 13.97 9.39
C ALA A 41 -24.44 13.01 10.52
N TRP A 42 -24.78 11.75 10.18
CA TRP A 42 -25.06 10.73 11.18
C TRP A 42 -23.90 10.51 12.16
N ILE A 43 -22.65 10.42 11.65
CA ILE A 43 -21.45 10.25 12.47
C ILE A 43 -21.35 11.38 13.48
N ASN A 44 -21.48 12.64 13.06
CA ASN A 44 -21.33 13.79 13.95
C ASN A 44 -22.44 13.92 14.98
N ARG A 45 -23.66 13.45 14.67
CA ARG A 45 -24.77 13.44 15.61
C ARG A 45 -24.68 12.33 16.66
N ASN A 46 -24.14 11.16 16.28
CA ASN A 46 -24.23 9.95 17.09
C ASN A 46 -22.92 9.56 17.80
N LEU A 47 -21.79 10.11 17.40
CA LEU A 47 -20.49 9.81 17.99
C LEU A 47 -19.96 11.00 18.80
N SER A 48 -19.02 10.73 19.71
CA SER A 48 -18.46 11.74 20.58
C SER A 48 -17.62 12.80 19.84
N SER A 49 -17.39 13.95 20.45
CA SER A 49 -16.52 15.00 19.90
C SER A 49 -15.03 14.66 19.87
N ASN A 50 -14.62 13.52 20.45
CA ASN A 50 -13.21 13.12 20.56
C ASN A 50 -12.57 12.75 19.21
N LYS A 51 -13.37 12.62 18.15
CA LYS A 51 -12.92 12.35 16.77
C LYS A 51 -11.98 11.13 16.67
N VAL A 52 -12.31 10.07 17.42
CA VAL A 52 -11.57 8.79 17.33
C VAL A 52 -11.67 8.25 15.90
N PRO A 53 -10.58 7.72 15.32
CA PRO A 53 -10.62 7.11 14.00
C PRO A 53 -11.64 5.98 13.90
N ILE A 54 -12.21 5.78 12.72
CA ILE A 54 -13.22 4.75 12.44
C ILE A 54 -12.60 3.61 11.64
N VAL A 55 -12.79 2.38 12.08
CA VAL A 55 -12.39 1.19 11.31
C VAL A 55 -13.44 0.90 10.25
N VAL A 56 -13.01 0.71 9.02
CA VAL A 56 -13.84 0.32 7.88
C VAL A 56 -13.37 -1.01 7.35
N TYR A 57 -14.18 -2.06 7.55
CA TYR A 57 -13.85 -3.44 7.21
C TYR A 57 -14.62 -3.90 5.97
N GLY A 58 -13.91 -4.49 5.02
CA GLY A 58 -14.45 -5.00 3.77
C GLY A 58 -13.36 -5.19 2.72
N HIS A 59 -13.73 -5.40 1.44
CA HIS A 59 -12.74 -5.59 0.39
C HIS A 59 -12.81 -4.49 -0.69
N LYS A 60 -13.67 -4.66 -1.68
CA LYS A 60 -13.74 -3.78 -2.86
C LYS A 60 -15.12 -3.16 -3.09
N ASN A 61 -16.00 -3.32 -2.13
CA ASN A 61 -17.35 -2.77 -2.23
C ASN A 61 -17.31 -1.23 -2.29
N PRO A 62 -18.03 -0.58 -3.22
CA PRO A 62 -18.05 0.89 -3.35
C PRO A 62 -18.45 1.64 -2.07
N TYR A 63 -19.26 1.02 -1.21
CA TYR A 63 -19.64 1.62 0.07
C TYR A 63 -18.48 1.76 1.07
N MET A 64 -17.34 1.05 0.87
CA MET A 64 -16.14 1.37 1.65
C MET A 64 -15.69 2.80 1.41
N ILE A 65 -15.73 3.26 0.17
CA ILE A 65 -15.30 4.62 -0.20
C ILE A 65 -16.32 5.66 0.30
N VAL A 66 -17.61 5.33 0.30
CA VAL A 66 -18.63 6.15 0.99
C VAL A 66 -18.26 6.31 2.46
N CYS A 67 -17.91 5.22 3.15
CA CYS A 67 -17.49 5.27 4.56
C CYS A 67 -16.19 6.06 4.76
N PHE A 68 -15.17 5.91 3.88
CA PHE A 68 -13.94 6.69 3.96
C PHE A 68 -14.21 8.19 3.88
N LEU A 69 -14.98 8.59 2.89
CA LEU A 69 -15.35 10.00 2.71
C LEU A 69 -16.24 10.52 3.85
N ALA A 70 -17.17 9.72 4.37
CA ALA A 70 -17.99 10.09 5.51
C ALA A 70 -17.14 10.31 6.77
N CYS A 71 -16.14 9.46 7.03
CA CYS A 71 -15.22 9.65 8.13
C CYS A 71 -14.51 11.01 8.04
N VAL A 72 -13.86 11.30 6.91
CA VAL A 72 -13.09 12.54 6.76
C VAL A 72 -13.99 13.79 6.68
N LYS A 73 -15.18 13.69 6.12
CA LYS A 73 -16.21 14.74 6.14
C LYS A 73 -16.73 15.00 7.56
N SER A 74 -16.67 14.02 8.45
CA SER A 74 -16.98 14.19 9.88
C SER A 74 -15.80 14.63 10.72
N GLY A 75 -14.62 14.86 10.10
CA GLY A 75 -13.38 15.24 10.78
C GLY A 75 -12.67 14.10 11.48
N ARG A 76 -12.91 12.84 11.07
CA ARG A 76 -12.25 11.64 11.62
C ARG A 76 -11.42 10.94 10.56
N ALA A 77 -10.27 10.41 10.96
CA ALA A 77 -9.53 9.50 10.11
C ALA A 77 -10.27 8.17 9.93
N TYR A 78 -10.11 7.54 8.77
CA TYR A 78 -10.53 6.15 8.58
C TYR A 78 -9.34 5.19 8.64
N CYS A 79 -9.59 3.95 9.09
CA CYS A 79 -8.65 2.85 9.14
C CYS A 79 -9.20 1.68 8.32
N PRO A 80 -8.77 1.48 7.06
CA PRO A 80 -9.30 0.42 6.22
C PRO A 80 -8.70 -0.92 6.61
N GLN A 81 -9.54 -1.95 6.72
CA GLN A 81 -9.15 -3.32 6.97
C GLN A 81 -9.74 -4.23 5.91
N ASP A 82 -8.90 -5.07 5.30
CA ASP A 82 -9.31 -5.97 4.22
C ASP A 82 -9.67 -7.36 4.75
N ILE A 83 -10.69 -7.98 4.16
CA ILE A 83 -11.15 -9.34 4.51
C ILE A 83 -10.08 -10.43 4.31
N SER A 84 -9.00 -10.14 3.62
CA SER A 84 -7.87 -11.06 3.44
C SER A 84 -6.87 -11.03 4.59
N ILE A 85 -7.03 -10.09 5.53
CA ILE A 85 -6.21 -9.99 6.74
C ILE A 85 -6.81 -10.94 7.79
N PRO A 86 -5.99 -11.75 8.49
CA PRO A 86 -6.50 -12.62 9.56
C PRO A 86 -7.27 -11.84 10.64
N ASP A 87 -8.36 -12.42 11.13
CA ASP A 87 -9.25 -11.80 12.13
C ASP A 87 -8.48 -11.31 13.37
N THR A 88 -7.49 -12.08 13.83
CA THR A 88 -6.62 -11.69 14.95
C THR A 88 -5.88 -10.36 14.70
N ARG A 89 -5.41 -10.12 13.48
CA ARG A 89 -4.73 -8.86 13.08
C ARG A 89 -5.71 -7.71 12.93
N VAL A 90 -6.90 -7.99 12.42
CA VAL A 90 -7.97 -6.98 12.34
C VAL A 90 -8.39 -6.58 13.76
N MET A 91 -8.49 -7.54 14.70
CA MET A 91 -8.76 -7.25 16.11
C MET A 91 -7.63 -6.46 16.77
N ASP A 92 -6.35 -6.81 16.55
CA ASP A 92 -5.21 -6.00 17.02
C ASP A 92 -5.33 -4.53 16.58
N THR A 93 -5.79 -4.30 15.34
CA THR A 93 -6.04 -2.94 14.83
C THR A 93 -7.24 -2.29 15.53
N ALA A 94 -8.36 -3.00 15.68
CA ALA A 94 -9.54 -2.50 16.37
C ALA A 94 -9.24 -2.15 17.84
N GLU A 95 -8.50 -2.99 18.55
CA GLU A 95 -8.04 -2.71 19.92
C GLU A 95 -7.13 -1.48 20.00
N CYS A 96 -6.17 -1.36 19.06
CA CYS A 96 -5.28 -0.22 18.98
C CYS A 96 -6.04 1.08 18.73
N VAL A 97 -6.97 1.09 17.78
CA VAL A 97 -7.79 2.26 17.43
C VAL A 97 -8.81 2.54 18.53
N ASN A 98 -9.45 1.52 19.06
CA ASN A 98 -10.59 1.57 19.99
C ASN A 98 -11.73 2.46 19.44
N PRO A 99 -12.31 2.11 18.28
CA PRO A 99 -13.27 2.96 17.58
C PRO A 99 -14.64 2.95 18.26
N GLU A 100 -15.35 4.08 18.21
CA GLU A 100 -16.73 4.20 18.70
C GLU A 100 -17.74 3.44 17.81
N VAL A 101 -17.37 3.23 16.55
CA VAL A 101 -18.13 2.46 15.56
C VAL A 101 -17.18 1.79 14.59
N ILE A 102 -17.55 0.59 14.13
CA ILE A 102 -16.91 -0.10 13.01
C ILE A 102 -17.92 -0.19 11.86
N PHE A 103 -17.54 0.28 10.68
CA PHE A 103 -18.31 0.06 9.46
C PHE A 103 -17.87 -1.26 8.80
N LYS A 104 -18.72 -2.29 8.91
CA LYS A 104 -18.52 -3.61 8.29
C LYS A 104 -19.28 -3.65 6.97
N VAL A 105 -18.59 -3.35 5.88
CA VAL A 105 -19.20 -3.27 4.55
C VAL A 105 -19.29 -4.65 3.90
N GLU A 106 -18.34 -5.54 4.20
CA GLU A 106 -18.25 -6.88 3.60
C GLU A 106 -17.50 -7.82 4.54
N GLY A 107 -17.69 -9.14 4.37
CA GLY A 107 -17.00 -10.19 5.14
C GLY A 107 -17.79 -10.67 6.36
N ASP A 108 -17.35 -11.81 6.92
CA ASP A 108 -18.09 -12.54 7.94
C ASP A 108 -17.52 -12.37 9.36
N MET A 109 -16.40 -11.64 9.50
CA MET A 109 -15.74 -11.42 10.80
C MET A 109 -16.72 -10.83 11.83
N ASP A 110 -16.71 -11.36 13.03
CA ASP A 110 -17.42 -10.81 14.18
C ASP A 110 -16.52 -9.86 14.98
N PHE A 111 -17.10 -8.75 15.44
CA PHE A 111 -16.41 -7.73 16.23
C PHE A 111 -17.06 -7.64 17.61
N ASP A 112 -16.93 -8.72 18.39
CA ASP A 112 -17.48 -8.81 19.75
C ASP A 112 -17.07 -7.60 20.61
N GLY A 113 -18.06 -6.98 21.26
CA GLY A 113 -17.84 -5.82 22.14
C GLY A 113 -17.75 -4.46 21.43
N TYR A 114 -17.82 -4.42 20.09
CA TYR A 114 -17.84 -3.17 19.32
C TYR A 114 -19.23 -2.82 18.77
N ASN A 115 -19.50 -1.52 18.60
CA ASN A 115 -20.67 -1.04 17.89
C ASN A 115 -20.43 -1.19 16.37
N VAL A 116 -21.04 -2.20 15.76
CA VAL A 116 -20.87 -2.51 14.34
C VAL A 116 -22.06 -2.02 13.54
N LYS A 117 -21.81 -1.33 12.44
CA LYS A 117 -22.81 -1.03 11.40
C LYS A 117 -22.45 -1.84 10.15
N ASN A 118 -23.25 -2.87 9.86
CA ASN A 118 -23.12 -3.65 8.62
C ASN A 118 -23.65 -2.85 7.41
N LEU A 119 -23.46 -3.37 6.20
CA LEU A 119 -23.84 -2.69 4.96
C LEU A 119 -25.31 -2.27 4.91
N ASP A 120 -26.23 -3.13 5.38
CA ASP A 120 -27.66 -2.81 5.40
C ASP A 120 -27.97 -1.68 6.39
N SER A 121 -27.33 -1.68 7.55
CA SER A 121 -27.42 -0.59 8.53
C SER A 121 -26.85 0.70 7.96
N ILE A 122 -25.72 0.66 7.22
CA ILE A 122 -25.13 1.84 6.58
C ILE A 122 -26.09 2.41 5.52
N LYS A 123 -26.65 1.57 4.66
CA LYS A 123 -27.64 1.98 3.65
C LYS A 123 -28.86 2.60 4.29
N LYS A 124 -29.40 1.96 5.34
CA LYS A 124 -30.55 2.48 6.08
C LYS A 124 -30.25 3.86 6.70
N ILE A 125 -29.08 4.03 7.31
CA ILE A 125 -28.64 5.34 7.83
C ILE A 125 -28.63 6.39 6.72
N ILE A 126 -28.06 6.07 5.55
CA ILE A 126 -28.00 6.98 4.41
C ILE A 126 -29.40 7.35 3.89
N GLU A 127 -30.35 6.42 3.89
CA GLU A 127 -31.72 6.64 3.45
C GLU A 127 -32.53 7.49 4.43
N GLU A 128 -32.35 7.25 5.73
CA GLU A 128 -33.13 7.87 6.80
C GLU A 128 -32.57 9.23 7.29
N GLU A 129 -31.25 9.50 7.02
CA GLU A 129 -30.61 10.73 7.49
C GLU A 129 -31.17 11.97 6.77
N GLN A 130 -31.66 12.93 7.56
CA GLN A 130 -32.26 14.18 7.07
C GLN A 130 -31.39 15.42 7.38
N GLU A 131 -30.39 15.30 8.25
CA GLU A 131 -29.50 16.42 8.54
C GLU A 131 -28.61 16.78 7.34
N GLU A 132 -28.44 18.08 7.14
CA GLU A 132 -27.51 18.59 6.12
C GLU A 132 -26.07 18.46 6.60
N TYR A 133 -25.20 18.06 5.69
CA TYR A 133 -23.76 18.05 5.92
C TYR A 133 -23.21 19.47 6.05
N CYS A 134 -22.41 19.70 7.10
CA CYS A 134 -21.69 20.95 7.28
C CYS A 134 -20.22 20.79 6.88
N PRO A 135 -19.73 21.50 5.85
CA PRO A 135 -18.33 21.40 5.41
C PRO A 135 -17.29 21.78 6.47
N GLU A 136 -17.68 22.57 7.47
CA GLU A 136 -16.80 22.97 8.59
C GLU A 136 -16.41 21.80 9.49
N TRP A 137 -17.17 20.69 9.44
CA TRP A 137 -16.84 19.47 10.18
C TRP A 137 -15.66 18.70 9.59
N ALA A 138 -15.41 18.88 8.29
CA ALA A 138 -14.41 18.11 7.57
C ALA A 138 -13.00 18.23 8.17
N THR A 139 -12.24 17.18 7.94
CA THR A 139 -10.81 17.10 8.25
C THR A 139 -10.07 18.32 7.70
N LYS A 140 -9.29 18.99 8.56
CA LYS A 140 -8.45 20.14 8.21
C LYS A 140 -7.10 19.66 7.64
N PRO A 141 -6.32 20.53 6.99
CA PRO A 141 -5.04 20.16 6.39
C PRO A 141 -4.09 19.39 7.31
N GLU A 142 -3.98 19.80 8.57
CA GLU A 142 -3.11 19.19 9.59
C GLU A 142 -3.69 17.92 10.24
N ASP A 143 -5.00 17.67 10.09
CA ASP A 143 -5.67 16.51 10.68
C ASP A 143 -5.31 15.23 9.93
N VAL A 144 -5.33 14.10 10.63
CA VAL A 144 -5.11 12.78 10.03
C VAL A 144 -6.31 12.40 9.16
N TYR A 145 -6.05 12.12 7.89
CA TYR A 145 -7.04 11.72 6.92
C TYR A 145 -7.27 10.21 6.93
N TYR A 146 -6.18 9.44 6.93
CA TYR A 146 -6.27 7.98 7.09
C TYR A 146 -5.10 7.42 7.91
N ILE A 147 -5.30 6.21 8.42
CA ILE A 147 -4.29 5.44 9.10
C ILE A 147 -4.19 4.06 8.44
N LEU A 148 -3.05 3.77 7.82
CA LEU A 148 -2.77 2.46 7.25
C LEU A 148 -1.87 1.65 8.17
N PHE A 149 -2.32 0.45 8.54
CA PHE A 149 -1.57 -0.44 9.39
C PHE A 149 -0.64 -1.33 8.57
N THR A 150 0.65 -1.27 8.87
CA THR A 150 1.70 -2.08 8.25
C THR A 150 2.28 -3.07 9.26
N SER A 151 3.01 -4.10 8.79
CA SER A 151 3.74 -5.01 9.68
C SER A 151 4.70 -4.24 10.58
N GLY A 152 4.85 -4.69 11.81
CA GLY A 152 5.73 -4.07 12.80
C GLY A 152 6.73 -5.09 13.37
N SER A 153 7.98 -4.69 13.58
CA SER A 153 9.06 -5.54 14.12
C SER A 153 8.75 -6.18 15.50
N THR A 154 7.74 -5.67 16.21
CA THR A 154 7.31 -6.22 17.51
C THR A 154 6.22 -7.28 17.42
N GLY A 155 5.83 -7.72 16.21
CA GLY A 155 4.74 -8.67 15.98
C GLY A 155 3.33 -8.07 16.04
N LYS A 156 3.22 -6.75 16.29
CA LYS A 156 1.95 -6.00 16.22
C LYS A 156 2.00 -4.98 15.08
N PRO A 157 0.89 -4.75 14.36
CA PRO A 157 0.84 -3.75 13.30
C PRO A 157 1.11 -2.34 13.82
N LYS A 158 1.76 -1.51 13.00
CA LYS A 158 1.98 -0.08 13.24
C LYS A 158 1.14 0.76 12.27
N GLY A 159 0.35 1.70 12.79
CA GLY A 159 -0.52 2.56 11.98
C GLY A 159 0.19 3.83 11.54
N VAL A 160 0.41 4.01 10.24
CA VAL A 160 1.00 5.22 9.66
C VAL A 160 -0.07 6.28 9.49
N LYS A 161 0.14 7.47 10.09
CA LYS A 161 -0.80 8.60 10.04
C LYS A 161 -0.54 9.49 8.84
N ILE A 162 -1.43 9.53 7.89
CA ILE A 162 -1.34 10.46 6.75
C ILE A 162 -2.34 11.59 6.93
N THR A 163 -1.84 12.83 6.90
CA THR A 163 -2.68 14.02 7.03
C THR A 163 -3.37 14.36 5.72
N PHE A 164 -4.42 15.18 5.81
CA PHE A 164 -5.13 15.68 4.63
C PHE A 164 -4.20 16.46 3.70
N ASP A 165 -3.28 17.23 4.29
CA ASP A 165 -2.30 18.00 3.52
C ASP A 165 -1.29 17.09 2.79
N CYS A 166 -0.80 16.03 3.45
CA CYS A 166 0.05 15.04 2.81
C CYS A 166 -0.62 14.41 1.58
N LEU A 167 -1.90 14.03 1.70
CA LEU A 167 -2.67 13.47 0.59
C LEU A 167 -2.86 14.48 -0.54
N ASN A 168 -3.25 15.73 -0.23
CA ASN A 168 -3.45 16.76 -1.25
C ASN A 168 -2.16 17.12 -1.99
N ASN A 169 -1.02 17.23 -1.28
CA ASN A 169 0.29 17.47 -1.88
C ASN A 169 0.75 16.29 -2.77
N TYR A 170 0.41 15.06 -2.37
CA TYR A 170 0.62 13.88 -3.21
C TYR A 170 -0.23 13.95 -4.48
N LEU A 171 -1.51 14.32 -4.37
CA LEU A 171 -2.45 14.39 -5.49
C LEU A 171 -2.08 15.51 -6.50
N ASP A 172 -1.55 16.64 -6.04
CA ASP A 172 -1.03 17.69 -6.93
C ASP A 172 0.00 17.17 -7.94
N TRP A 173 0.73 16.14 -7.56
CA TRP A 173 1.72 15.47 -8.40
C TRP A 173 1.13 14.26 -9.13
N SER A 174 0.42 13.36 -8.45
CA SER A 174 0.00 12.07 -9.00
C SER A 174 -0.97 12.19 -10.17
N VAL A 175 -1.81 13.24 -10.22
CA VAL A 175 -2.68 13.53 -11.35
C VAL A 175 -1.95 13.90 -12.65
N ASN A 176 -0.63 14.07 -12.58
CA ASN A 176 0.22 14.41 -13.72
C ASN A 176 1.20 13.28 -14.11
N LEU A 177 1.18 12.15 -13.42
CA LEU A 177 2.07 11.02 -13.71
C LEU A 177 1.84 10.49 -15.13
N GLY A 178 2.93 10.41 -15.90
CA GLY A 178 2.90 9.98 -17.30
C GLY A 178 2.46 11.05 -18.31
N SER A 179 1.55 11.96 -17.96
CA SER A 179 1.19 13.14 -18.79
C SER A 179 0.27 14.11 -18.05
N SER A 180 0.63 15.41 -18.03
CA SER A 180 -0.17 16.44 -17.38
C SER A 180 -1.57 16.68 -17.98
N LYS A 181 -1.87 16.13 -19.15
CA LYS A 181 -3.17 16.29 -19.82
C LYS A 181 -4.07 15.07 -19.66
N GLN A 182 -3.52 13.88 -19.46
CA GLN A 182 -4.26 12.62 -19.48
C GLN A 182 -5.33 12.54 -18.40
N TYR A 183 -4.99 12.91 -17.17
CA TYR A 183 -5.91 12.72 -16.05
C TYR A 183 -6.94 13.83 -15.90
N LYS A 184 -6.75 14.98 -16.52
CA LYS A 184 -7.73 16.09 -16.52
C LYS A 184 -9.00 15.81 -17.30
N GLU A 185 -9.02 14.73 -18.10
CA GLU A 185 -10.16 14.34 -18.93
C GLU A 185 -11.02 13.22 -18.34
N GLY A 186 -10.74 12.78 -17.10
CA GLY A 186 -11.51 11.71 -16.42
C GLY A 186 -11.28 10.34 -17.02
N LYS A 187 -10.15 9.72 -16.71
CA LYS A 187 -9.73 8.40 -17.21
C LYS A 187 -10.27 7.24 -16.38
N ASN A 188 -10.28 6.05 -16.96
CA ASN A 188 -10.59 4.79 -16.29
C ASN A 188 -9.34 4.21 -15.66
N PHE A 189 -9.37 4.02 -14.36
CA PHE A 189 -8.29 3.45 -13.55
C PHE A 189 -8.64 2.03 -13.13
N VAL A 190 -7.66 1.12 -13.15
CA VAL A 190 -7.81 -0.19 -12.52
C VAL A 190 -7.24 -0.14 -11.10
N ASN A 191 -8.02 -0.62 -10.13
CA ASN A 191 -7.59 -0.78 -8.75
C ASN A 191 -7.35 -2.26 -8.44
N GLN A 192 -6.08 -2.64 -8.31
CA GLN A 192 -5.67 -4.00 -7.93
C GLN A 192 -5.44 -4.14 -6.43
N ALA A 193 -4.68 -3.25 -5.82
CA ALA A 193 -4.32 -3.33 -4.40
C ALA A 193 -5.54 -3.21 -3.48
N PRO A 194 -5.62 -3.97 -2.37
CA PRO A 194 -6.67 -3.79 -1.36
C PRO A 194 -6.59 -2.40 -0.73
N PHE A 195 -7.71 -1.86 -0.26
CA PHE A 195 -7.75 -0.52 0.32
C PHE A 195 -6.96 -0.37 1.63
N SER A 196 -6.60 -1.47 2.27
CA SER A 196 -5.69 -1.51 3.43
C SER A 196 -4.21 -1.39 3.06
N PHE A 197 -3.89 -1.32 1.77
CA PHE A 197 -2.53 -1.19 1.24
C PHE A 197 -2.37 0.17 0.53
N ASP A 198 -1.28 0.90 0.80
CA ASP A 198 -1.07 2.29 0.38
C ASP A 198 -1.05 2.48 -1.14
N LEU A 199 -0.66 1.48 -1.92
CA LEU A 199 -0.72 1.55 -3.38
C LEU A 199 -2.13 1.86 -3.88
N SER A 200 -3.17 1.43 -3.17
CA SER A 200 -4.57 1.74 -3.51
C SER A 200 -4.92 3.23 -3.38
N VAL A 201 -4.13 4.01 -2.68
CA VAL A 201 -4.29 5.47 -2.61
C VAL A 201 -3.95 6.11 -3.95
N MET A 202 -2.96 5.53 -4.68
CA MET A 202 -2.54 6.04 -5.99
C MET A 202 -3.67 5.97 -7.03
N ASP A 203 -4.35 4.84 -7.14
CA ASP A 203 -5.45 4.71 -8.10
C ASP A 203 -6.75 5.36 -7.60
N LEU A 204 -7.14 5.11 -6.34
CA LEU A 204 -8.38 5.59 -5.74
C LEU A 204 -8.47 7.13 -5.77
N TYR A 205 -7.53 7.79 -5.11
CA TYR A 205 -7.65 9.23 -4.95
C TYR A 205 -7.20 10.01 -6.19
N THR A 206 -6.28 9.48 -7.00
CA THR A 206 -5.92 10.12 -8.28
C THR A 206 -7.11 10.07 -9.25
N SER A 207 -7.84 8.94 -9.33
CA SER A 207 -9.04 8.85 -10.17
C SER A 207 -10.12 9.82 -9.71
N LEU A 208 -10.41 9.86 -8.41
CA LEU A 208 -11.42 10.76 -7.85
C LEU A 208 -11.04 12.24 -8.02
N ALA A 209 -9.74 12.57 -7.91
CA ALA A 209 -9.24 13.93 -8.05
C ALA A 209 -9.39 14.49 -9.46
N CYS A 210 -9.37 13.64 -10.49
CA CYS A 210 -9.48 14.04 -11.90
C CYS A 210 -10.84 13.69 -12.54
N GLY A 211 -11.85 13.31 -11.75
CA GLY A 211 -13.15 12.91 -12.28
C GLY A 211 -13.13 11.61 -13.08
N GLY A 212 -12.17 10.72 -12.80
CA GLY A 212 -12.04 9.41 -13.42
C GLY A 212 -13.01 8.38 -12.85
N THR A 213 -12.99 7.19 -13.44
CA THR A 213 -13.72 6.02 -12.94
C THR A 213 -12.74 4.99 -12.39
N LEU A 214 -12.94 4.56 -11.15
CA LEU A 214 -12.18 3.49 -10.52
C LEU A 214 -12.86 2.14 -10.78
N HIS A 215 -12.20 1.26 -11.53
CA HIS A 215 -12.61 -0.12 -11.76
C HIS A 215 -11.89 -1.03 -10.77
N THR A 216 -12.59 -1.53 -9.76
CA THR A 216 -11.98 -2.36 -8.73
C THR A 216 -11.91 -3.84 -9.15
N MET A 217 -10.83 -4.51 -8.80
CA MET A 217 -10.64 -5.93 -8.98
C MET A 217 -10.87 -6.67 -7.68
N THR A 218 -11.93 -7.47 -7.63
CA THR A 218 -12.21 -8.32 -6.46
C THR A 218 -11.22 -9.48 -6.38
N LYS A 219 -11.03 -10.05 -5.17
CA LYS A 219 -10.19 -11.23 -4.96
C LYS A 219 -10.61 -12.39 -5.85
N LYS A 220 -11.92 -12.64 -5.99
CA LYS A 220 -12.48 -13.68 -6.88
C LYS A 220 -12.06 -13.47 -8.34
N MET A 221 -12.04 -12.22 -8.84
CA MET A 221 -11.55 -11.95 -10.20
C MET A 221 -10.05 -12.22 -10.33
N GLN A 222 -9.25 -11.92 -9.31
CA GLN A 222 -7.80 -12.16 -9.36
C GLN A 222 -7.43 -13.66 -9.30
N GLU A 223 -8.30 -14.51 -8.79
CA GLU A 223 -8.13 -15.97 -8.76
C GLU A 223 -8.52 -16.66 -10.07
N ASP A 224 -9.27 -16.00 -10.96
CA ASP A 224 -9.69 -16.50 -12.26
C ASP A 224 -9.18 -15.61 -13.39
N TYR A 225 -8.17 -16.09 -14.13
CA TYR A 225 -7.56 -15.34 -15.24
C TYR A 225 -8.58 -14.95 -16.34
N ASN A 226 -9.58 -15.78 -16.62
CA ASN A 226 -10.58 -15.47 -17.65
C ASN A 226 -11.50 -14.34 -17.16
N ALA A 227 -11.98 -14.41 -15.93
CA ALA A 227 -12.80 -13.36 -15.33
C ALA A 227 -12.02 -12.04 -15.23
N MET A 228 -10.74 -12.11 -14.87
CA MET A 228 -9.85 -10.96 -14.77
C MET A 228 -9.64 -10.29 -16.14
N PHE A 229 -9.36 -11.05 -17.18
CA PHE A 229 -9.12 -10.51 -18.53
C PHE A 229 -10.42 -9.99 -19.17
N GLU A 230 -11.56 -10.62 -18.90
CA GLU A 230 -12.84 -10.09 -19.34
C GLU A 230 -13.15 -8.75 -18.64
N HIS A 231 -12.84 -8.64 -17.34
CA HIS A 231 -12.94 -7.37 -16.61
C HIS A 231 -12.07 -6.28 -17.24
N PHE A 232 -10.81 -6.57 -17.61
CA PHE A 232 -9.93 -5.60 -18.27
C PHE A 232 -10.51 -5.13 -19.61
N LYS A 233 -11.04 -6.05 -20.40
CA LYS A 233 -11.66 -5.76 -21.69
C LYS A 233 -12.89 -4.86 -21.56
N GLN A 234 -13.73 -5.11 -20.54
CA GLN A 234 -14.97 -4.36 -20.31
C GLN A 234 -14.76 -3.00 -19.63
N SER A 235 -13.61 -2.80 -18.99
CA SER A 235 -13.36 -1.61 -18.16
C SER A 235 -12.76 -0.44 -18.93
N ASP A 236 -12.40 -0.60 -20.20
CA ASP A 236 -11.82 0.45 -21.05
C ASP A 236 -10.68 1.23 -20.37
N ILE A 237 -9.74 0.49 -19.76
CA ILE A 237 -8.70 1.01 -18.88
C ILE A 237 -7.75 1.93 -19.63
N ASN A 238 -7.51 3.12 -19.05
CA ASN A 238 -6.51 4.08 -19.52
C ASN A 238 -5.27 4.09 -18.63
N VAL A 239 -5.46 3.94 -17.31
CA VAL A 239 -4.41 4.02 -16.30
C VAL A 239 -4.35 2.72 -15.51
N TRP A 240 -3.20 2.09 -15.53
CA TRP A 240 -2.91 0.86 -14.81
C TRP A 240 -2.04 1.17 -13.60
N VAL A 241 -2.52 0.81 -12.40
CA VAL A 241 -1.75 0.90 -11.17
C VAL A 241 -1.59 -0.49 -10.56
N SER A 242 -0.37 -0.95 -10.40
CA SER A 242 -0.11 -2.23 -9.73
C SER A 242 1.32 -2.34 -9.23
N THR A 243 1.60 -3.42 -8.49
CA THR A 243 2.98 -3.86 -8.28
C THR A 243 3.55 -4.49 -9.54
N PRO A 244 4.88 -4.44 -9.75
CA PRO A 244 5.54 -5.17 -10.84
C PRO A 244 5.24 -6.67 -10.86
N SER A 245 5.10 -7.31 -9.70
CA SER A 245 4.77 -8.74 -9.62
C SER A 245 3.39 -9.08 -10.15
N PHE A 246 2.40 -8.21 -9.95
CA PHE A 246 1.08 -8.42 -10.53
C PHE A 246 1.09 -8.30 -12.06
N ALA A 247 1.83 -7.31 -12.59
CA ALA A 247 2.02 -7.20 -14.04
C ALA A 247 2.77 -8.41 -14.62
N ASP A 248 3.82 -8.92 -13.93
CA ASP A 248 4.55 -10.14 -14.33
C ASP A 248 3.60 -11.36 -14.38
N MET A 249 2.67 -11.45 -13.42
CA MET A 249 1.64 -12.50 -13.40
C MET A 249 0.73 -12.39 -14.64
N CYS A 250 0.23 -11.20 -14.96
CA CYS A 250 -0.58 -10.97 -16.16
C CYS A 250 0.23 -11.24 -17.45
N LEU A 251 1.51 -10.84 -17.49
CA LEU A 251 2.43 -11.07 -18.60
C LEU A 251 2.77 -12.55 -18.83
N SER A 252 2.45 -13.44 -17.90
CA SER A 252 2.61 -14.88 -18.09
C SER A 252 1.67 -15.42 -19.17
N ASP A 253 0.52 -14.78 -19.38
CA ASP A 253 -0.40 -15.08 -20.49
C ASP A 253 -0.15 -14.12 -21.67
N ARG A 254 -0.10 -14.67 -22.89
CA ARG A 254 0.11 -13.89 -24.11
C ARG A 254 -1.06 -12.97 -24.48
N LYS A 255 -2.26 -13.26 -23.97
CA LYS A 255 -3.46 -12.44 -24.17
C LYS A 255 -3.34 -11.06 -23.53
N PHE A 256 -2.53 -10.91 -22.48
CA PHE A 256 -2.29 -9.61 -21.84
C PHE A 256 -1.45 -8.74 -22.77
N SER A 257 -2.11 -7.91 -23.56
CA SER A 257 -1.53 -7.08 -24.62
C SER A 257 -2.41 -5.86 -24.93
N GLY A 258 -1.92 -4.96 -25.78
CA GLY A 258 -2.68 -3.83 -26.29
C GLY A 258 -3.92 -4.21 -27.11
N GLU A 259 -4.06 -5.46 -27.56
CA GLU A 259 -5.31 -5.96 -28.15
C GLU A 259 -6.41 -6.18 -27.11
N LEU A 260 -6.03 -6.62 -25.90
CA LEU A 260 -6.96 -6.80 -24.79
C LEU A 260 -7.37 -5.46 -24.16
N ILE A 261 -6.42 -4.53 -24.04
CA ILE A 261 -6.63 -3.22 -23.39
C ILE A 261 -6.15 -2.13 -24.38
N PRO A 262 -6.92 -1.84 -25.44
CA PRO A 262 -6.46 -0.98 -26.54
C PRO A 262 -6.29 0.48 -26.19
N ASN A 263 -6.97 0.96 -25.13
CA ASN A 263 -6.96 2.34 -24.67
C ASN A 263 -6.03 2.60 -23.48
N LEU A 264 -5.20 1.60 -23.14
CA LEU A 264 -4.23 1.76 -22.06
C LEU A 264 -3.11 2.75 -22.48
N GLU A 265 -2.95 3.80 -21.70
CA GLU A 265 -2.03 4.91 -21.95
C GLU A 265 -0.79 4.85 -21.05
N VAL A 266 -0.96 4.38 -19.80
CA VAL A 266 0.13 4.36 -18.84
C VAL A 266 0.04 3.22 -17.84
N PHE A 267 1.20 2.64 -17.53
CA PHE A 267 1.44 1.80 -16.37
C PHE A 267 2.15 2.61 -15.28
N LEU A 268 1.60 2.60 -14.07
CA LEU A 268 2.20 3.17 -12.87
C LEU A 268 2.61 2.02 -11.94
N PHE A 269 3.90 1.90 -11.67
CA PHE A 269 4.45 0.85 -10.80
C PHE A 269 5.03 1.44 -9.53
N CYS A 270 4.66 0.87 -8.39
CA CYS A 270 5.24 1.14 -7.08
C CYS A 270 5.27 -0.13 -6.24
N GLY A 271 5.98 -0.08 -5.12
CA GLY A 271 5.94 -1.10 -4.07
C GLY A 271 6.97 -2.22 -4.20
N GLU A 272 7.51 -2.48 -5.40
CA GLU A 272 8.56 -3.49 -5.65
C GLU A 272 9.56 -3.00 -6.69
N VAL A 273 10.67 -3.75 -6.82
CA VAL A 273 11.66 -3.50 -7.89
C VAL A 273 11.05 -3.81 -9.25
N LEU A 274 10.97 -2.80 -10.12
CA LEU A 274 10.63 -3.00 -11.53
C LEU A 274 11.86 -3.52 -12.27
N THR A 275 11.73 -4.64 -13.00
CA THR A 275 12.88 -5.24 -13.71
C THR A 275 12.90 -4.82 -15.18
N THR A 276 14.10 -4.81 -15.77
CA THR A 276 14.27 -4.58 -17.21
C THR A 276 13.51 -5.61 -18.05
N ALA A 277 13.43 -6.87 -17.59
CA ALA A 277 12.69 -7.93 -18.25
C ALA A 277 11.17 -7.68 -18.27
N THR A 278 10.60 -7.17 -17.16
CA THR A 278 9.19 -6.77 -17.08
C THR A 278 8.90 -5.64 -18.07
N VAL A 279 9.72 -4.57 -18.05
CA VAL A 279 9.53 -3.40 -18.92
C VAL A 279 9.69 -3.77 -20.41
N SER A 280 10.69 -4.60 -20.75
CA SER A 280 10.87 -5.08 -22.14
C SER A 280 9.62 -5.78 -22.68
N LYS A 281 8.98 -6.65 -21.87
CA LYS A 281 7.73 -7.32 -22.26
C LYS A 281 6.56 -6.35 -22.37
N LEU A 282 6.49 -5.34 -21.47
CA LEU A 282 5.44 -4.32 -21.54
C LEU A 282 5.56 -3.49 -22.80
N HIS A 283 6.75 -2.98 -23.16
CA HIS A 283 6.97 -2.24 -24.41
C HIS A 283 6.64 -3.07 -25.64
N GLN A 284 6.97 -4.38 -25.63
CA GLN A 284 6.63 -5.27 -26.74
C GLN A 284 5.13 -5.46 -26.90
N ARG A 285 4.39 -5.62 -25.79
CA ARG A 285 2.97 -5.96 -25.82
C ARG A 285 2.04 -4.74 -25.82
N PHE A 286 2.51 -3.63 -25.28
CA PHE A 286 1.78 -2.36 -25.17
C PHE A 286 2.62 -1.19 -25.72
N PRO A 287 2.94 -1.17 -27.01
CA PRO A 287 3.89 -0.21 -27.59
C PRO A 287 3.43 1.25 -27.52
N LYS A 288 2.16 1.50 -27.20
CA LYS A 288 1.59 2.85 -27.05
C LYS A 288 1.56 3.32 -25.60
N ALA A 289 1.65 2.40 -24.64
CA ALA A 289 1.54 2.74 -23.23
C ALA A 289 2.91 3.10 -22.64
N LYS A 290 2.93 4.16 -21.85
CA LYS A 290 4.10 4.57 -21.07
C LYS A 290 4.29 3.65 -19.87
N VAL A 291 5.53 3.49 -19.44
CA VAL A 291 5.87 2.73 -18.22
C VAL A 291 6.54 3.70 -17.25
N ILE A 292 5.88 3.97 -16.15
CA ILE A 292 6.36 4.87 -15.10
C ILE A 292 6.76 4.04 -13.88
N ASN A 293 8.01 4.17 -13.47
CA ASN A 293 8.53 3.60 -12.23
C ASN A 293 8.48 4.66 -11.14
N THR A 294 7.89 4.34 -9.98
CA THR A 294 7.79 5.26 -8.84
C THR A 294 8.35 4.60 -7.58
N TYR A 295 8.80 5.43 -6.63
CA TYR A 295 9.29 4.96 -5.34
C TYR A 295 8.80 5.84 -4.21
N GLY A 296 8.50 5.20 -3.11
CA GLY A 296 8.19 5.78 -1.81
C GLY A 296 7.68 4.73 -0.83
N PRO A 297 7.83 4.98 0.48
CA PRO A 297 7.22 4.19 1.55
C PRO A 297 5.85 4.79 1.94
N THR A 298 5.04 4.01 2.63
CA THR A 298 3.75 4.44 3.22
C THR A 298 3.90 5.70 4.08
N GLU A 299 5.02 5.82 4.79
CA GLU A 299 5.38 6.93 5.67
C GLU A 299 5.64 8.26 4.91
N SER A 300 5.70 8.23 3.59
CA SER A 300 5.80 9.44 2.74
C SER A 300 4.67 9.56 1.72
N THR A 301 3.52 8.94 1.99
CA THR A 301 2.30 8.96 1.17
C THR A 301 2.53 8.33 -0.20
N VAL A 302 2.64 7.01 -0.23
CA VAL A 302 2.71 6.11 -1.41
C VAL A 302 4.02 6.21 -2.20
N ALA A 303 4.30 7.37 -2.82
CA ALA A 303 5.46 7.58 -3.67
C ALA A 303 5.88 9.05 -3.69
N VAL A 304 7.18 9.27 -3.90
CA VAL A 304 7.79 10.61 -3.91
C VAL A 304 8.72 10.85 -5.10
N THR A 305 8.96 9.83 -5.92
CA THR A 305 9.76 9.96 -7.14
C THR A 305 9.06 9.26 -8.31
N ASP A 306 9.38 9.69 -9.54
CA ASP A 306 8.95 9.02 -10.77
C ASP A 306 9.98 9.14 -11.88
N VAL A 307 9.91 8.16 -12.78
CA VAL A 307 10.64 8.18 -14.06
C VAL A 307 9.88 7.40 -15.12
N GLU A 308 9.76 7.96 -16.31
CA GLU A 308 9.32 7.24 -17.49
C GLU A 308 10.46 6.36 -18.01
N ILE A 309 10.25 5.03 -18.01
CA ILE A 309 11.21 4.09 -18.60
C ILE A 309 10.90 4.00 -20.11
N THR A 310 11.58 4.86 -20.88
CA THR A 310 11.47 4.81 -22.35
C THR A 310 12.24 3.62 -22.92
N PRO A 311 11.96 3.21 -24.20
CA PRO A 311 12.74 2.18 -24.87
C PRO A 311 14.25 2.50 -24.90
N GLU A 312 14.63 3.76 -25.13
CA GLU A 312 16.02 4.23 -25.18
C GLU A 312 16.70 4.14 -23.82
N LEU A 313 16.00 4.56 -22.73
CA LEU A 313 16.51 4.43 -21.38
C LEU A 313 16.70 2.96 -21.00
N LEU A 314 15.72 2.11 -21.34
CA LEU A 314 15.79 0.67 -21.09
C LEU A 314 17.01 0.04 -21.79
N GLU A 315 17.23 0.32 -23.08
CA GLU A 315 18.35 -0.20 -23.85
C GLU A 315 19.70 0.24 -23.23
N ASN A 316 19.81 1.53 -22.86
CA ASN A 316 21.00 2.06 -22.21
C ASN A 316 21.29 1.36 -20.87
N ILE A 317 20.27 1.17 -20.01
CA ILE A 317 20.42 0.48 -18.72
C ILE A 317 20.81 -1.00 -18.91
N MET A 318 20.16 -1.70 -19.86
CA MET A 318 20.46 -3.10 -20.15
C MET A 318 21.90 -3.28 -20.66
N SER A 319 22.40 -2.38 -21.51
CA SER A 319 23.78 -2.44 -22.02
C SER A 319 24.83 -2.26 -20.91
N GLN A 320 24.47 -1.56 -19.83
CA GLN A 320 25.35 -1.34 -18.67
C GLN A 320 25.20 -2.40 -17.56
N GLY A 321 24.22 -3.33 -17.69
CA GLY A 321 23.94 -4.33 -16.66
C GLY A 321 23.45 -3.74 -15.32
N LYS A 322 22.81 -2.56 -15.34
CA LYS A 322 22.36 -1.83 -14.16
C LYS A 322 20.87 -2.09 -13.84
N SER A 323 20.46 -1.72 -12.62
CA SER A 323 19.05 -1.65 -12.23
C SER A 323 18.39 -0.38 -12.79
N LEU A 324 17.07 -0.42 -12.97
CA LEU A 324 16.29 0.75 -13.37
C LEU A 324 16.31 1.82 -12.26
N PRO A 325 16.42 3.11 -12.62
CA PRO A 325 16.24 4.20 -11.68
C PRO A 325 14.79 4.22 -11.15
N VAL A 326 14.61 4.84 -9.99
CA VAL A 326 13.27 5.17 -9.46
C VAL A 326 12.94 6.65 -9.66
N GLY A 327 13.84 7.40 -10.26
CA GLY A 327 13.61 8.71 -10.87
C GLY A 327 13.94 9.91 -10.02
N HIS A 328 13.27 11.02 -10.37
CA HIS A 328 13.44 12.32 -9.72
C HIS A 328 12.38 12.53 -8.65
N GLU A 329 12.72 13.29 -7.63
CA GLU A 329 11.78 13.69 -6.59
C GLU A 329 10.65 14.58 -7.13
N LYS A 330 9.45 14.38 -6.59
CA LYS A 330 8.32 15.27 -6.83
C LYS A 330 8.59 16.67 -6.23
N LYS A 331 7.95 17.69 -6.77
CA LYS A 331 7.98 19.04 -6.16
C LYS A 331 7.52 18.98 -4.69
N GLY A 332 8.24 19.65 -3.81
CA GLY A 332 7.97 19.65 -2.36
C GLY A 332 8.65 18.51 -1.60
N THR A 333 9.44 17.68 -2.29
CA THR A 333 10.27 16.63 -1.70
C THR A 333 11.74 16.92 -1.95
N ILE A 334 12.59 16.54 -1.00
CA ILE A 334 14.05 16.52 -1.10
C ILE A 334 14.49 15.10 -0.74
N ILE A 335 15.35 14.53 -1.56
CA ILE A 335 15.97 13.22 -1.30
C ILE A 335 17.44 13.47 -0.95
N GLU A 336 17.85 12.94 0.18
CA GLU A 336 19.27 12.94 0.60
C GLU A 336 19.72 11.48 0.80
N ILE A 337 21.01 11.24 0.57
CA ILE A 337 21.64 9.96 0.89
C ILE A 337 22.55 10.18 2.08
N HIS A 338 22.30 9.45 3.17
CA HIS A 338 23.07 9.57 4.40
C HIS A 338 23.99 8.37 4.64
N GLY A 339 25.19 8.64 5.08
CA GLY A 339 26.16 7.66 5.53
C GLY A 339 25.88 7.16 6.95
N GLU A 340 26.67 6.20 7.44
CA GLU A 340 26.48 5.56 8.75
C GLU A 340 26.58 6.51 9.95
N GLN A 341 27.26 7.64 9.80
CA GLN A 341 27.42 8.66 10.84
C GLN A 341 26.38 9.81 10.69
N GLY A 342 25.46 9.69 9.74
CA GLY A 342 24.42 10.68 9.46
C GLY A 342 24.87 11.83 8.56
N GLU A 343 26.06 11.77 7.99
CA GLU A 343 26.58 12.73 7.00
C GLU A 343 25.85 12.59 5.67
N ILE A 344 25.62 13.71 4.96
CA ILE A 344 25.08 13.69 3.60
C ILE A 344 26.19 13.28 2.64
N LEU A 345 25.93 12.23 1.87
CA LEU A 345 26.88 11.68 0.91
C LEU A 345 26.79 12.40 -0.44
N GLU A 346 27.92 12.40 -1.16
CA GLU A 346 28.00 12.93 -2.51
C GLU A 346 27.34 12.00 -3.54
N GLU A 347 27.06 12.56 -4.73
CA GLU A 347 26.49 11.82 -5.84
C GLU A 347 27.33 10.58 -6.20
N GLY A 348 26.67 9.44 -6.42
CA GLY A 348 27.30 8.14 -6.69
C GLY A 348 27.68 7.33 -5.45
N GLN A 349 27.68 7.92 -4.26
CA GLN A 349 27.91 7.20 -3.01
C GLN A 349 26.63 6.57 -2.48
N GLN A 350 26.74 5.32 -1.99
CA GLN A 350 25.63 4.55 -1.47
C GLN A 350 25.45 4.78 0.03
N GLY A 351 24.21 5.01 0.46
CA GLY A 351 23.85 5.15 1.86
C GLY A 351 22.34 4.96 2.07
N GLU A 352 21.83 5.41 3.23
CA GLU A 352 20.42 5.43 3.53
C GLU A 352 19.70 6.54 2.76
N ILE A 353 18.56 6.20 2.14
CA ILE A 353 17.67 7.19 1.52
C ILE A 353 16.89 7.90 2.62
N ILE A 354 17.04 9.22 2.69
CA ILE A 354 16.24 10.09 3.57
C ILE A 354 15.24 10.87 2.73
N ILE A 355 13.97 10.81 3.12
CA ILE A 355 12.90 11.57 2.47
C ILE A 355 12.53 12.76 3.35
N ILE A 356 12.58 13.95 2.78
CA ILE A 356 12.27 15.22 3.44
C ILE A 356 11.17 15.90 2.63
N GLY A 357 10.06 16.32 3.25
CA GLY A 357 9.06 17.03 2.47
C GLY A 357 7.65 17.05 3.03
N ASP A 358 6.76 17.56 2.16
CA ASP A 358 5.37 17.88 2.48
C ASP A 358 4.42 16.68 2.52
N THR A 359 4.84 15.53 1.99
CA THR A 359 4.11 14.27 2.04
C THR A 359 4.60 13.31 3.13
N VAL A 360 5.63 13.69 3.90
CA VAL A 360 6.11 12.90 5.03
C VAL A 360 5.07 12.89 6.15
N SER A 361 4.71 11.69 6.60
CA SER A 361 3.76 11.40 7.68
C SER A 361 4.07 12.16 8.97
N THR A 362 3.06 12.33 9.82
CA THR A 362 3.22 12.84 11.19
C THR A 362 3.63 11.75 12.18
N GLY A 363 3.97 10.55 11.71
CA GLY A 363 4.42 9.43 12.52
C GLY A 363 3.40 8.31 12.69
N TYR A 364 3.66 7.45 13.65
CA TYR A 364 2.84 6.26 13.91
C TYR A 364 1.77 6.53 14.96
N TYR A 365 0.58 5.98 14.75
CA TYR A 365 -0.56 6.13 15.65
C TYR A 365 -0.30 5.44 16.99
N LYS A 366 -0.41 6.20 18.11
CA LYS A 366 -0.14 5.74 19.49
C LYS A 366 1.22 5.05 19.67
N ARG A 367 2.22 5.38 18.83
CA ARG A 367 3.58 4.82 18.92
C ARG A 367 4.62 5.94 18.80
N ASP A 368 4.68 6.79 19.84
CA ASP A 368 5.66 7.89 19.92
C ASP A 368 7.11 7.39 19.96
N ASP A 369 7.32 6.20 20.54
CA ASP A 369 8.61 5.51 20.58
C ASP A 369 9.16 5.25 19.15
N LEU A 370 8.34 4.66 18.29
CA LEU A 370 8.70 4.40 16.89
C LEU A 370 8.75 5.69 16.06
N THR A 371 7.85 6.63 16.36
CA THR A 371 7.82 7.92 15.67
C THR A 371 9.14 8.67 15.86
N LYS A 372 9.61 8.81 17.09
CA LYS A 372 10.88 9.49 17.42
C LYS A 372 12.10 8.80 16.81
N LYS A 373 12.03 7.49 16.58
CA LYS A 373 13.12 6.72 15.98
C LYS A 373 13.22 6.92 14.46
N ALA A 374 12.08 7.00 13.78
CA ALA A 374 12.01 6.99 12.33
C ALA A 374 11.80 8.38 11.70
N PHE A 375 11.23 9.33 12.45
CA PHE A 375 10.92 10.67 11.94
C PHE A 375 11.67 11.73 12.72
N PHE A 376 12.10 12.78 12.01
CA PHE A 376 12.74 13.95 12.60
C PHE A 376 12.31 15.23 11.88
N GLN A 377 12.67 16.37 12.44
CA GLN A 377 12.51 17.66 11.77
C GLN A 377 13.87 18.18 11.34
N CYS A 378 13.93 18.75 10.15
CA CYS A 378 15.11 19.41 9.64
C CYS A 378 14.75 20.74 8.98
N GLU A 379 15.75 21.58 8.80
CA GLU A 379 15.61 22.85 8.09
C GLU A 379 16.44 22.80 6.81
N ARG A 380 15.83 23.22 5.69
CA ARG A 380 16.51 23.38 4.40
C ARG A 380 16.10 24.72 3.81
N ASN A 381 17.08 25.56 3.48
CA ASN A 381 16.85 26.90 2.92
C ASN A 381 15.90 27.78 3.75
N GLY A 382 15.99 27.69 5.10
CA GLY A 382 15.13 28.46 6.02
C GLY A 382 13.71 27.92 6.19
N ILE A 383 13.38 26.78 5.59
CA ILE A 383 12.07 26.14 5.68
C ILE A 383 12.20 24.87 6.54
N LYS A 384 11.27 24.71 7.50
CA LYS A 384 11.19 23.51 8.33
C LYS A 384 10.37 22.42 7.64
N TYR A 385 10.94 21.23 7.59
CA TYR A 385 10.32 20.03 7.00
C TYR A 385 10.28 18.88 7.98
N ARG A 386 9.32 17.96 7.78
CA ARG A 386 9.39 16.62 8.30
C ARG A 386 10.31 15.78 7.43
N ALA A 387 11.07 14.89 8.08
CA ALA A 387 11.99 13.98 7.43
C ALA A 387 11.78 12.55 7.96
N TYR A 388 12.10 11.57 7.14
CA TYR A 388 11.88 10.16 7.43
C TYR A 388 13.10 9.32 7.06
N HIS A 389 13.58 8.52 8.02
CA HIS A 389 14.55 7.47 7.83
C HIS A 389 13.87 6.26 7.17
N THR A 390 14.19 5.99 5.91
CA THR A 390 13.48 4.94 5.16
C THR A 390 13.94 3.53 5.50
N GLY A 391 15.20 3.37 5.93
CA GLY A 391 15.90 2.09 6.02
C GLY A 391 16.18 1.47 4.66
N ASP A 392 15.96 2.19 3.57
CA ASP A 392 16.28 1.79 2.20
C ASP A 392 17.68 2.28 1.82
N ALA A 393 18.46 1.42 1.15
CA ALA A 393 19.74 1.78 0.56
C ALA A 393 19.56 2.34 -0.85
N GLY A 394 20.32 3.36 -1.19
CA GLY A 394 20.30 3.93 -2.53
C GLY A 394 21.44 4.91 -2.78
N TYR A 395 21.46 5.48 -3.96
CA TYR A 395 22.38 6.54 -4.36
C TYR A 395 21.73 7.47 -5.38
N LEU A 396 22.20 8.72 -5.45
CA LEU A 396 21.84 9.67 -6.49
C LEU A 396 22.87 9.60 -7.62
N LYS A 397 22.41 9.67 -8.86
CA LYS A 397 23.26 9.80 -10.03
C LYS A 397 22.56 10.61 -11.11
N GLU A 398 23.20 11.68 -11.58
CA GLU A 398 22.64 12.61 -12.57
C GLU A 398 21.25 13.13 -12.15
N GLY A 399 21.09 13.38 -10.83
CA GLY A 399 19.85 13.82 -10.21
C GLY A 399 18.78 12.74 -10.09
N GLN A 400 19.01 11.51 -10.54
CA GLN A 400 18.08 10.38 -10.40
C GLN A 400 18.40 9.53 -9.20
N LEU A 401 17.37 9.07 -8.49
CA LEU A 401 17.50 8.11 -7.40
C LEU A 401 17.56 6.69 -7.95
N PHE A 402 18.51 5.91 -7.42
CA PHE A 402 18.62 4.47 -7.63
C PHE A 402 18.43 3.75 -6.30
N TYR A 403 17.46 2.84 -6.27
CA TYR A 403 17.19 2.00 -5.12
C TYR A 403 18.07 0.75 -5.15
N ASN A 404 18.69 0.41 -4.02
CA ASN A 404 19.64 -0.72 -3.92
C ASN A 404 19.33 -1.68 -2.76
N GLY A 405 18.05 -1.87 -2.46
CA GLY A 405 17.60 -2.81 -1.43
C GLY A 405 17.36 -2.17 -0.08
N ARG A 406 17.32 -3.01 0.95
CA ARG A 406 17.09 -2.60 2.34
C ARG A 406 18.38 -2.69 3.15
N ILE A 407 18.54 -1.76 4.09
CA ILE A 407 19.60 -1.79 5.10
C ILE A 407 19.22 -2.75 6.24
N ASP A 408 17.91 -2.86 6.53
CA ASP A 408 17.34 -3.72 7.56
C ASP A 408 16.83 -5.08 7.02
N LEU A 409 16.16 -5.85 7.86
CA LEU A 409 15.62 -7.17 7.53
C LEU A 409 14.22 -7.13 6.87
N GLN A 410 13.72 -5.95 6.57
CA GLN A 410 12.43 -5.81 5.91
C GLN A 410 12.50 -6.26 4.46
N VAL A 411 11.44 -6.89 3.97
CA VAL A 411 11.34 -7.34 2.58
C VAL A 411 10.05 -6.87 1.92
N LYS A 412 10.07 -6.75 0.59
CA LYS A 412 8.88 -6.54 -0.22
C LYS A 412 8.58 -7.80 -1.01
N LEU A 413 7.40 -8.41 -0.77
CA LEU A 413 6.97 -9.64 -1.44
C LEU A 413 5.54 -9.44 -1.96
N HIS A 414 5.35 -9.55 -3.27
CA HIS A 414 4.07 -9.28 -3.96
C HIS A 414 3.49 -7.90 -3.63
N GLY A 415 4.38 -6.91 -3.42
CA GLY A 415 4.05 -5.54 -3.04
C GLY A 415 3.86 -5.33 -1.54
N TYR A 416 3.65 -6.37 -0.78
CA TYR A 416 3.49 -6.26 0.68
C TYR A 416 4.83 -5.99 1.35
N ARG A 417 4.83 -5.00 2.24
CA ARG A 417 5.95 -4.68 3.12
C ARG A 417 5.91 -5.61 4.32
N ILE A 418 6.93 -6.44 4.47
CA ILE A 418 7.00 -7.49 5.47
C ILE A 418 8.21 -7.27 6.36
N GLU A 419 7.99 -7.08 7.65
CA GLU A 419 9.03 -7.20 8.65
C GLU A 419 9.31 -8.68 8.88
N VAL A 420 10.50 -9.14 8.52
CA VAL A 420 10.90 -10.55 8.71
C VAL A 420 10.81 -10.94 10.18
N GLU A 421 11.19 -10.02 11.07
CA GLU A 421 11.10 -10.19 12.52
C GLU A 421 9.66 -10.37 13.01
N ASP A 422 8.66 -9.80 12.33
CA ASP A 422 7.25 -10.04 12.66
C ASP A 422 6.88 -11.51 12.47
N ILE A 423 7.35 -12.12 11.38
CA ILE A 423 7.13 -13.55 11.14
C ILE A 423 7.86 -14.38 12.20
N GLU A 424 9.14 -14.08 12.47
CA GLU A 424 9.95 -14.78 13.46
C GLU A 424 9.31 -14.73 14.86
N ASN A 425 8.85 -13.55 15.29
CA ASN A 425 8.18 -13.34 16.57
C ASN A 425 6.86 -14.13 16.67
N ASN A 426 6.08 -14.21 15.60
CA ASN A 426 4.86 -15.00 15.61
C ASN A 426 5.16 -16.51 15.56
N MET A 427 6.23 -16.95 14.89
CA MET A 427 6.68 -18.35 14.95
C MET A 427 7.11 -18.74 16.37
N LEU A 428 7.79 -17.86 17.10
CA LEU A 428 8.20 -18.11 18.49
C LEU A 428 7.04 -18.21 19.50
N ARG A 429 5.82 -17.79 19.13
CA ARG A 429 4.61 -18.02 19.93
C ARG A 429 4.08 -19.43 19.83
N LEU A 430 4.51 -20.19 18.83
CA LEU A 430 4.11 -21.57 18.66
C LEU A 430 4.92 -22.45 19.64
N PRO A 431 4.25 -23.22 20.53
CA PRO A 431 4.93 -23.91 21.63
C PRO A 431 6.00 -24.92 21.20
N GLN A 432 5.91 -25.43 19.97
CA GLN A 432 6.86 -26.38 19.41
C GLN A 432 8.09 -25.70 18.75
N ILE A 433 8.16 -24.37 18.69
CA ILE A 433 9.27 -23.61 18.09
C ILE A 433 10.13 -22.98 19.17
N SER A 434 11.42 -23.30 19.20
CA SER A 434 12.38 -22.68 20.14
C SER A 434 13.12 -21.49 19.52
N HIS A 435 13.48 -21.58 18.22
CA HIS A 435 14.09 -20.50 17.47
C HIS A 435 13.59 -20.51 16.03
N ALA A 436 13.52 -19.33 15.45
CA ALA A 436 13.11 -19.13 14.06
C ALA A 436 13.96 -18.04 13.40
N VAL A 437 14.39 -18.30 12.17
CA VAL A 437 15.07 -17.32 11.30
C VAL A 437 14.45 -17.39 9.93
N VAL A 438 13.95 -16.26 9.44
CA VAL A 438 13.30 -16.18 8.13
C VAL A 438 14.19 -15.43 7.15
N LEU A 439 14.37 -15.99 5.96
CA LEU A 439 15.20 -15.42 4.91
C LEU A 439 14.42 -15.31 3.60
N PRO A 440 14.64 -14.23 2.82
CA PRO A 440 14.08 -14.08 1.49
C PRO A 440 14.81 -14.96 0.46
N ASN A 441 14.05 -15.63 -0.39
CA ASN A 441 14.59 -16.27 -1.59
C ASN A 441 14.61 -15.24 -2.72
N MET A 442 15.81 -14.80 -3.08
CA MET A 442 16.02 -13.81 -4.13
C MET A 442 16.14 -14.48 -5.50
N LYS A 443 15.51 -13.89 -6.51
CA LYS A 443 15.71 -14.23 -7.93
C LYS A 443 15.54 -12.98 -8.78
N ASP A 444 16.50 -12.72 -9.65
CA ASP A 444 16.47 -11.55 -10.57
C ASP A 444 16.26 -10.22 -9.83
N GLY A 445 16.92 -10.06 -8.66
CA GLY A 445 16.80 -8.85 -7.83
C GLY A 445 15.48 -8.68 -7.06
N LYS A 446 14.58 -9.68 -7.15
CA LYS A 446 13.28 -9.68 -6.46
C LYS A 446 13.18 -10.79 -5.42
N VAL A 447 12.45 -10.52 -4.33
CA VAL A 447 12.03 -11.56 -3.39
C VAL A 447 10.92 -12.40 -4.04
N LYS A 448 11.15 -13.70 -4.16
CA LYS A 448 10.17 -14.63 -4.77
C LYS A 448 9.38 -15.43 -3.73
N SER A 449 9.94 -15.64 -2.57
CA SER A 449 9.31 -16.32 -1.45
C SER A 449 10.15 -16.16 -0.19
N LEU A 450 9.60 -16.60 0.94
CA LEU A 450 10.30 -16.69 2.21
C LEU A 450 10.59 -18.14 2.55
N THR A 451 11.74 -18.38 3.20
CA THR A 451 12.09 -19.66 3.83
C THR A 451 12.38 -19.42 5.31
N ALA A 452 11.73 -20.17 6.18
CA ALA A 452 12.05 -20.19 7.61
C ALA A 452 12.95 -21.37 7.95
N PHE A 453 13.95 -21.12 8.79
CA PHE A 453 14.76 -22.13 9.47
C PHE A 453 14.32 -22.14 10.93
N VAL A 454 13.98 -23.33 11.45
CA VAL A 454 13.40 -23.45 12.80
C VAL A 454 14.09 -24.55 13.58
N THR A 455 14.22 -24.34 14.90
CA THR A 455 14.54 -25.38 15.88
C THR A 455 13.37 -25.52 16.83
N GLY A 456 13.26 -26.68 17.49
CA GLY A 456 12.23 -26.91 18.49
C GLY A 456 11.87 -28.39 18.62
N ASP A 457 10.74 -28.68 19.20
CA ASP A 457 10.26 -30.05 19.40
C ASP A 457 9.28 -30.45 18.28
N LYS A 458 9.73 -31.27 17.35
CA LYS A 458 8.87 -31.83 16.30
C LYS A 458 8.20 -33.14 16.70
N GLY A 459 8.54 -33.70 17.87
CA GLY A 459 8.10 -35.02 18.29
C GLY A 459 8.51 -36.10 17.27
N GLU A 460 7.61 -37.05 17.00
CA GLU A 460 7.82 -38.13 16.03
C GLU A 460 7.51 -37.71 14.56
N LYS A 461 7.16 -36.44 14.32
CA LYS A 461 6.77 -35.96 12.99
C LYS A 461 7.96 -35.90 12.06
N SER A 462 7.75 -36.24 10.80
CA SER A 462 8.68 -35.93 9.71
C SER A 462 8.78 -34.41 9.51
N ASP A 463 9.86 -33.94 8.93
CA ASP A 463 10.05 -32.50 8.62
C ASP A 463 8.93 -31.94 7.75
N LEU A 464 8.36 -32.78 6.86
CA LEU A 464 7.26 -32.39 6.00
C LEU A 464 5.95 -32.19 6.80
N GLU A 465 5.63 -33.10 7.71
CA GLU A 465 4.44 -33.01 8.57
C GLU A 465 4.57 -31.82 9.53
N PHE A 466 5.73 -31.66 10.15
CA PHE A 466 6.02 -30.53 11.00
C PHE A 466 5.88 -29.19 10.25
N SER A 467 6.47 -29.09 9.04
CA SER A 467 6.36 -27.90 8.19
C SER A 467 4.89 -27.59 7.83
N ARG A 468 4.07 -28.61 7.53
CA ARG A 468 2.64 -28.42 7.23
C ARG A 468 1.86 -27.91 8.44
N GLN A 469 2.13 -28.48 9.61
CA GLN A 469 1.49 -28.05 10.87
C GLN A 469 1.79 -26.58 11.14
N ILE A 470 3.08 -26.18 11.14
CA ILE A 470 3.49 -24.80 11.39
C ILE A 470 2.84 -23.84 10.39
N LYS A 471 2.77 -24.19 9.11
CA LYS A 471 2.09 -23.34 8.10
C LYS A 471 0.60 -23.19 8.37
N THR A 472 -0.06 -24.24 8.84
CA THR A 472 -1.49 -24.17 9.18
C THR A 472 -1.71 -23.23 10.35
N GLU A 473 -0.93 -23.39 11.42
CA GLU A 473 -1.02 -22.53 12.60
C GLU A 473 -0.65 -21.07 12.31
N LEU A 474 0.37 -20.83 11.46
CA LEU A 474 0.74 -19.48 11.05
C LEU A 474 -0.34 -18.77 10.24
N LYS A 475 -1.14 -19.48 9.45
CA LYS A 475 -2.25 -18.87 8.67
C LYS A 475 -3.36 -18.29 9.54
N GLU A 476 -3.49 -18.76 10.77
CA GLU A 476 -4.47 -18.24 11.75
C GLU A 476 -4.04 -16.89 12.36
N ILE A 477 -2.74 -16.57 12.27
CA ILE A 477 -2.14 -15.39 12.94
C ILE A 477 -1.40 -14.44 11.99
N LEU A 478 -1.04 -14.89 10.79
CA LEU A 478 -0.34 -14.11 9.79
C LEU A 478 -1.11 -14.06 8.48
N PRO A 479 -1.12 -12.91 7.79
CA PRO A 479 -1.59 -12.84 6.41
C PRO A 479 -0.91 -13.89 5.52
N ALA A 480 -1.64 -14.45 4.57
CA ALA A 480 -1.15 -15.54 3.73
C ALA A 480 0.19 -15.21 3.01
N TYR A 481 0.39 -13.93 2.63
CA TYR A 481 1.61 -13.47 1.98
C TYR A 481 2.84 -13.45 2.91
N MET A 482 2.65 -13.45 4.24
CA MET A 482 3.72 -13.51 5.24
C MET A 482 4.13 -14.94 5.60
N VAL A 483 3.30 -15.95 5.30
CA VAL A 483 3.60 -17.34 5.65
C VAL A 483 4.74 -17.87 4.78
N PRO A 484 5.87 -18.34 5.38
CA PRO A 484 7.01 -18.83 4.60
C PRO A 484 6.63 -20.00 3.68
N LYS A 485 7.03 -19.93 2.40
CA LYS A 485 6.77 -20.99 1.43
C LYS A 485 7.45 -22.31 1.80
N LYS A 486 8.64 -22.21 2.43
CA LYS A 486 9.37 -23.37 2.96
C LYS A 486 9.64 -23.15 4.45
N ILE A 487 9.51 -24.22 5.24
CA ILE A 487 9.96 -24.28 6.63
C ILE A 487 10.92 -25.46 6.71
N LYS A 488 12.17 -25.18 7.07
CA LYS A 488 13.25 -26.15 7.22
C LYS A 488 13.54 -26.36 8.70
N TYR A 489 13.36 -27.56 9.20
CA TYR A 489 13.83 -27.94 10.53
C TYR A 489 15.36 -28.08 10.49
N VAL A 490 16.03 -27.52 11.49
CA VAL A 490 17.48 -27.62 11.70
C VAL A 490 17.77 -27.94 13.15
N ASP A 491 18.86 -28.68 13.41
CA ASP A 491 19.22 -29.06 14.78
C ASP A 491 19.62 -27.84 15.64
N ASN A 492 20.24 -26.83 15.02
CA ASN A 492 20.61 -25.57 15.65
C ASN A 492 20.59 -24.40 14.66
N ILE A 493 20.38 -23.19 15.18
CA ILE A 493 20.62 -21.95 14.45
C ILE A 493 22.06 -21.51 14.69
N PRO A 494 22.91 -21.46 13.66
CA PRO A 494 24.30 -21.01 13.82
C PRO A 494 24.32 -19.52 14.22
N MET A 495 25.28 -19.18 15.08
CA MET A 495 25.50 -17.82 15.55
C MET A 495 26.76 -17.24 14.91
N ASN A 496 26.71 -15.94 14.57
CA ASN A 496 27.88 -15.19 14.15
C ASN A 496 28.77 -14.78 15.35
N SER A 497 29.91 -14.14 15.09
CA SER A 497 30.86 -13.68 16.11
C SER A 497 30.26 -12.72 17.15
N ASN A 498 29.12 -12.09 16.84
CA ASN A 498 28.43 -11.14 17.72
C ASN A 498 27.26 -11.78 18.50
N GLY A 499 27.14 -13.11 18.49
CA GLY A 499 26.08 -13.84 19.19
C GLY A 499 24.69 -13.69 18.56
N LYS A 500 24.60 -13.24 17.30
CA LYS A 500 23.35 -13.18 16.53
C LYS A 500 23.28 -14.34 15.54
N ALA A 501 22.05 -14.72 15.13
CA ALA A 501 21.85 -15.74 14.12
C ALA A 501 22.66 -15.41 12.82
N ASP A 502 23.44 -16.38 12.36
CA ASP A 502 24.23 -16.24 11.13
C ASP A 502 23.35 -16.43 9.89
N ARG A 503 22.67 -15.36 9.53
CA ARG A 503 21.78 -15.32 8.34
C ARG A 503 22.55 -15.56 7.03
N LYS A 504 23.84 -15.22 6.99
CA LYS A 504 24.68 -15.43 5.80
C LYS A 504 24.93 -16.91 5.58
N TYR A 505 25.28 -17.63 6.65
CA TYR A 505 25.43 -19.09 6.60
C TYR A 505 24.12 -19.77 6.19
N LEU A 506 23.00 -19.42 6.86
CA LEU A 506 21.69 -19.98 6.53
C LEU A 506 21.26 -19.64 5.10
N GLY A 507 21.63 -18.47 4.59
CA GLY A 507 21.41 -18.06 3.20
C GLY A 507 22.08 -18.99 2.19
N GLY A 508 23.23 -19.57 2.54
CA GLY A 508 23.90 -20.60 1.72
C GLY A 508 23.16 -21.94 1.67
N LEU A 509 22.14 -22.14 2.54
CA LEU A 509 21.31 -23.35 2.58
C LEU A 509 19.96 -23.18 1.86
N LEU A 510 19.63 -21.99 1.29
CA LEU A 510 18.41 -21.75 0.54
C LEU A 510 18.38 -22.54 -0.78
#